data_677ba63a892cafe9263bd8f260fb4d63
#
_entry.id   677ba63a892cafe9263bd8f260fb4d63
#
_cell.length_a   1.000
_cell.length_b   1.000
_cell.length_c   1.000
_cell.angle_alpha   90.00
_cell.angle_beta   90.00
_cell.angle_gamma   90.00
#
_symmetry.space_group_name_H-M   'P 1'
#
loop_
_entity.id
_entity.type
_entity.pdbx_description
1 polymer ?
#
loop_
_entity_poly.entity_id
_entity_poly.type
_entity_poly.pdbx_seq_one_letter_code
_entity_poly.pdbx_strand_id
1 'polypeptide(L)'
;VEIGPLLNYYPAEEYHQDYLVKNPYGYCHIPWEEMELFSRLRIDPGDYQKPAAEVIRDKLTEEQYYITQEAGTEYAFQNEFWDHFAKGIYVDIVTGEPLFSSTDKYESSCGWPAFTKPIEEPSIVELEDFSYGMHRIEVRSRAGNSHLGHVFENDPESPNGVRYCINSGSLRFVPYDEMEAEGYGYLLDLFE
;
A
#
# COMPACT_ATOMS: atom_id res chain seq x y z
N VAL A 1 -8.22 -16.33 14.54
CA VAL A 1 -8.07 -16.91 13.19
C VAL A 1 -6.71 -17.56 13.19
N GLU A 2 -6.62 -18.89 13.06
CA GLU A 2 -5.36 -19.61 12.88
C GLU A 2 -4.92 -19.42 11.43
N ILE A 3 -3.79 -18.77 11.21
CA ILE A 3 -3.15 -18.69 9.90
C ILE A 3 -2.04 -19.75 9.90
N GLY A 4 -2.23 -20.81 9.15
CA GLY A 4 -1.27 -21.89 8.96
C GLY A 4 -1.13 -22.23 7.48
N PRO A 5 -0.12 -23.04 7.10
CA PRO A 5 0.01 -23.51 5.73
C PRO A 5 -1.28 -24.22 5.30
N LEU A 6 -1.72 -23.97 4.08
CA LEU A 6 -2.91 -24.55 3.48
C LEU A 6 -2.68 -26.06 3.22
N LEU A 7 -2.92 -26.89 4.23
CA LEU A 7 -2.62 -28.33 4.18
C LEU A 7 -3.70 -29.16 3.49
N ASN A 8 -4.91 -28.61 3.35
CA ASN A 8 -6.10 -29.32 2.84
C ASN A 8 -6.82 -28.49 1.77
N TYR A 9 -6.10 -28.07 0.73
CA TYR A 9 -6.74 -27.44 -0.42
C TYR A 9 -7.33 -28.50 -1.33
N TYR A 10 -8.64 -28.44 -1.49
CA TYR A 10 -9.38 -29.22 -2.50
C TYR A 10 -9.98 -28.21 -3.48
N PRO A 11 -9.75 -28.36 -4.81
CA PRO A 11 -10.45 -27.53 -5.78
C PRO A 11 -11.96 -27.72 -5.60
N ALA A 12 -12.72 -26.64 -5.73
CA ALA A 12 -14.19 -26.73 -5.73
C ALA A 12 -14.66 -27.70 -6.83
N GLU A 13 -15.80 -28.32 -6.61
CA GLU A 13 -16.40 -29.18 -7.63
C GLU A 13 -16.58 -28.40 -8.93
N GLU A 14 -16.49 -29.08 -10.06
CA GLU A 14 -16.50 -28.48 -11.40
C GLU A 14 -17.70 -27.56 -11.65
N TYR A 15 -18.86 -27.85 -11.02
CA TYR A 15 -20.04 -27.00 -11.17
C TYR A 15 -19.95 -25.68 -10.36
N HIS A 16 -19.11 -25.62 -9.32
CA HIS A 16 -18.83 -24.40 -8.57
C HIS A 16 -17.74 -23.53 -9.21
N GLN A 17 -16.86 -24.16 -10.00
CA GLN A 17 -15.84 -23.40 -10.74
C GLN A 17 -16.54 -22.60 -11.84
N ASP A 18 -16.18 -21.33 -11.93
CA ASP A 18 -16.79 -20.36 -12.85
C ASP A 18 -18.33 -20.28 -12.71
N TYR A 19 -18.86 -20.51 -11.50
CA TYR A 19 -20.32 -20.60 -11.27
C TYR A 19 -21.07 -19.38 -11.81
N LEU A 20 -20.57 -18.15 -11.57
CA LEU A 20 -21.23 -16.93 -12.03
C LEU A 20 -21.08 -16.70 -13.54
N VAL A 21 -20.03 -17.22 -14.17
CA VAL A 21 -19.89 -17.23 -15.63
C VAL A 21 -20.94 -18.15 -16.25
N LYS A 22 -21.16 -19.33 -15.66
CA LYS A 22 -22.17 -20.30 -16.10
C LYS A 22 -23.61 -19.90 -15.73
N ASN A 23 -23.75 -19.13 -14.63
CA ASN A 23 -25.04 -18.66 -14.09
C ASN A 23 -24.98 -17.15 -13.79
N PRO A 24 -25.11 -16.28 -14.78
CA PRO A 24 -24.95 -14.83 -14.60
C PRO A 24 -25.91 -14.19 -13.57
N TYR A 25 -27.00 -14.86 -13.24
CA TYR A 25 -27.98 -14.44 -12.22
C TYR A 25 -27.95 -15.34 -10.98
N GLY A 26 -26.90 -16.14 -10.82
CA GLY A 26 -26.72 -17.02 -9.66
C GLY A 26 -26.49 -16.23 -8.38
N TYR A 27 -26.82 -16.84 -7.24
CA TYR A 27 -26.57 -16.24 -5.93
C TYR A 27 -25.07 -16.26 -5.60
N CYS A 28 -24.52 -15.11 -5.25
CA CYS A 28 -23.20 -14.95 -4.65
C CYS A 28 -23.34 -14.11 -3.37
N HIS A 29 -22.66 -14.51 -2.30
CA HIS A 29 -22.66 -13.75 -1.04
C HIS A 29 -21.68 -12.56 -1.04
N ILE A 30 -20.81 -12.47 -2.06
CA ILE A 30 -19.92 -11.33 -2.26
C ILE A 30 -20.72 -10.26 -3.02
N PRO A 31 -20.82 -9.02 -2.50
CA PRO A 31 -21.46 -7.93 -3.22
C PRO A 31 -20.85 -7.73 -4.61
N TRP A 32 -21.70 -7.42 -5.58
CA TRP A 32 -21.28 -7.23 -6.98
C TRP A 32 -20.26 -6.11 -7.12
N GLU A 33 -20.42 -5.06 -6.31
CA GLU A 33 -19.48 -3.93 -6.25
C GLU A 33 -18.07 -4.36 -5.78
N GLU A 34 -17.98 -5.26 -4.81
CA GLU A 34 -16.69 -5.81 -4.37
C GLU A 34 -16.04 -6.66 -5.47
N MET A 35 -16.83 -7.49 -6.17
CA MET A 35 -16.29 -8.31 -7.28
C MET A 35 -15.81 -7.42 -8.44
N GLU A 36 -16.50 -6.33 -8.75
CA GLU A 36 -16.10 -5.38 -9.77
C GLU A 36 -14.81 -4.64 -9.35
N LEU A 37 -14.71 -4.25 -8.08
CA LEU A 37 -13.49 -3.65 -7.52
C LEU A 37 -12.29 -4.59 -7.68
N PHE A 38 -12.40 -5.84 -7.21
CA PHE A 38 -11.33 -6.83 -7.32
C PHE A 38 -10.96 -7.17 -8.78
N SER A 39 -11.91 -7.15 -9.69
CA SER A 39 -11.64 -7.40 -11.13
C SER A 39 -10.87 -6.28 -11.82
N ARG A 40 -10.81 -5.10 -11.21
CA ARG A 40 -10.09 -3.92 -11.71
C ARG A 40 -8.74 -3.70 -11.03
N LEU A 41 -8.43 -4.47 -9.97
CA LEU A 41 -7.14 -4.34 -9.28
C LEU A 41 -6.01 -4.75 -10.23
N ARG A 42 -5.03 -3.88 -10.35
CA ARG A 42 -3.79 -4.13 -11.07
C ARG A 42 -2.76 -4.79 -10.18
N ILE A 43 -2.83 -4.50 -8.88
CA ILE A 43 -1.90 -4.99 -7.87
C ILE A 43 -2.51 -6.24 -7.24
N ASP A 44 -2.04 -7.43 -7.67
CA ASP A 44 -2.50 -8.70 -7.07
C ASP A 44 -1.92 -8.84 -5.64
N PRO A 45 -2.78 -8.90 -4.60
CA PRO A 45 -2.30 -9.10 -3.24
C PRO A 45 -1.50 -10.40 -3.04
N GLY A 46 -1.73 -11.39 -3.88
CA GLY A 46 -1.03 -12.69 -3.82
C GLY A 46 0.46 -12.60 -4.13
N ASP A 47 0.88 -11.58 -4.87
CA ASP A 47 2.27 -11.37 -5.26
C ASP A 47 3.12 -10.76 -4.13
N TYR A 48 2.47 -10.20 -3.11
CA TYR A 48 3.13 -9.44 -2.03
C TYR A 48 2.83 -10.05 -0.67
N GLN A 49 3.72 -10.91 -0.19
CA GLN A 49 3.54 -11.56 1.11
C GLN A 49 4.46 -10.97 2.17
N LYS A 50 3.94 -10.81 3.39
CA LYS A 50 4.77 -10.39 4.53
C LYS A 50 5.82 -11.45 4.84
N PRO A 51 7.12 -11.11 4.82
CA PRO A 51 8.18 -12.02 5.24
C PRO A 51 8.08 -12.38 6.73
N ALA A 52 8.77 -13.45 7.15
CA ALA A 52 8.90 -13.78 8.57
C ALA A 52 9.60 -12.65 9.35
N ALA A 53 9.29 -12.51 10.63
CA ALA A 53 9.78 -11.41 11.46
C ALA A 53 11.32 -11.31 11.51
N GLU A 54 12.01 -12.45 11.52
CA GLU A 54 13.47 -12.49 11.48
C GLU A 54 14.02 -11.91 10.18
N VAL A 55 13.39 -12.23 9.04
CA VAL A 55 13.78 -11.71 7.72
C VAL A 55 13.58 -10.21 7.64
N ILE A 56 12.46 -9.70 8.19
CA ILE A 56 12.19 -8.26 8.25
C ILE A 56 13.27 -7.57 9.10
N ARG A 57 13.60 -8.14 10.25
CA ARG A 57 14.62 -7.60 11.17
C ARG A 57 16.00 -7.53 10.52
N ASP A 58 16.39 -8.56 9.77
CA ASP A 58 17.69 -8.62 9.09
C ASP A 58 17.76 -7.70 7.85
N LYS A 59 16.64 -7.47 7.20
CA LYS A 59 16.57 -6.68 5.96
C LYS A 59 16.53 -5.17 6.20
N LEU A 60 15.86 -4.73 7.27
CA LEU A 60 15.62 -3.32 7.56
C LEU A 60 16.72 -2.73 8.46
N THR A 61 16.99 -1.43 8.28
CA THR A 61 17.75 -0.66 9.28
C THR A 61 16.95 -0.55 10.59
N GLU A 62 17.61 -0.16 11.68
CA GLU A 62 16.92 0.07 12.97
C GLU A 62 15.82 1.12 12.85
N GLU A 63 16.07 2.19 12.10
CA GLU A 63 15.08 3.25 11.88
C GLU A 63 13.89 2.77 11.03
N GLN A 64 14.14 2.06 9.92
CA GLN A 64 13.09 1.49 9.09
C GLN A 64 12.23 0.48 9.87
N TYR A 65 12.87 -0.34 10.70
CA TYR A 65 12.16 -1.28 11.56
C TYR A 65 11.30 -0.55 12.60
N TYR A 66 11.87 0.46 13.28
CA TYR A 66 11.14 1.30 14.24
C TYR A 66 9.91 1.95 13.60
N ILE A 67 10.06 2.52 12.39
CA ILE A 67 8.95 3.14 11.66
C ILE A 67 7.89 2.10 11.28
N THR A 68 8.29 1.02 10.58
CA THR A 68 7.33 0.11 9.96
C THR A 68 6.69 -0.87 10.93
N GLN A 69 7.43 -1.35 11.97
CA GLN A 69 6.98 -2.41 12.87
C GLN A 69 6.57 -1.89 14.25
N GLU A 70 7.07 -0.72 14.67
CA GLU A 70 6.80 -0.14 16.00
C GLU A 70 6.01 1.18 15.92
N ALA A 71 5.48 1.51 14.72
CA ALA A 71 4.73 2.73 14.45
C ALA A 71 5.49 4.03 14.82
N GLY A 72 6.80 4.04 14.55
CA GLY A 72 7.66 5.20 14.74
C GLY A 72 7.43 6.28 13.68
N THR A 73 8.03 7.44 13.91
CA THR A 73 8.01 8.56 12.96
C THR A 73 9.43 9.12 12.84
N GLU A 74 9.89 9.31 11.61
CA GLU A 74 11.17 9.97 11.31
C GLU A 74 11.09 11.48 11.46
N TYR A 75 12.23 12.19 11.43
CA TYR A 75 12.27 13.63 11.55
C TYR A 75 11.80 14.34 10.27
N ALA A 76 10.94 15.36 10.44
CA ALA A 76 10.52 16.24 9.36
C ALA A 76 11.71 16.93 8.69
N PHE A 77 11.69 17.03 7.35
CA PHE A 77 12.73 17.65 6.51
C PHE A 77 14.13 17.00 6.62
N GLN A 78 14.24 15.84 7.29
CA GLN A 78 15.49 15.09 7.45
C GLN A 78 15.32 13.63 7.01
N ASN A 79 14.45 13.39 6.08
CA ASN A 79 14.15 12.07 5.52
C ASN A 79 14.34 12.06 4.00
N GLU A 80 14.44 10.90 3.42
CA GLU A 80 14.94 10.71 2.04
C GLU A 80 14.01 11.29 0.97
N PHE A 81 12.70 11.22 1.15
CA PHE A 81 11.75 11.48 0.06
C PHE A 81 10.87 12.72 0.27
N TRP A 82 11.07 13.54 1.28
CA TRP A 82 10.23 14.73 1.51
C TRP A 82 10.27 15.70 0.32
N ASP A 83 11.44 15.89 -0.32
CA ASP A 83 11.67 16.77 -1.48
C ASP A 83 12.06 16.00 -2.77
N HIS A 84 11.82 14.67 -2.79
CA HIS A 84 12.14 13.82 -3.92
C HIS A 84 10.96 13.74 -4.90
N PHE A 85 11.14 14.23 -6.15
CA PHE A 85 10.10 14.30 -7.19
C PHE A 85 10.51 13.60 -8.50
N ALA A 86 11.43 12.64 -8.45
CA ALA A 86 11.77 11.83 -9.61
C ALA A 86 10.56 10.99 -10.06
N LYS A 87 10.44 10.74 -11.37
CA LYS A 87 9.37 9.93 -11.97
C LYS A 87 9.54 8.46 -11.56
N GLY A 88 8.53 7.85 -10.96
CA GLY A 88 8.55 6.47 -10.50
C GLY A 88 7.45 6.18 -9.47
N ILE A 89 7.56 5.02 -8.83
CA ILE A 89 6.63 4.57 -7.79
C ILE A 89 7.32 4.39 -6.44
N TYR A 90 6.55 4.48 -5.38
CA TYR A 90 6.95 4.20 -4.01
C TYR A 90 6.28 2.90 -3.55
N VAL A 91 7.08 1.94 -3.14
CA VAL A 91 6.64 0.61 -2.72
C VAL A 91 6.90 0.40 -1.22
N ASP A 92 6.13 -0.48 -0.57
CA ASP A 92 6.37 -0.89 0.81
C ASP A 92 7.79 -1.50 0.92
N ILE A 93 8.63 -0.96 1.79
CA ILE A 93 10.00 -1.43 1.96
C ILE A 93 10.10 -2.87 2.45
N VAL A 94 9.05 -3.38 3.10
CA VAL A 94 8.97 -4.75 3.65
C VAL A 94 8.63 -5.75 2.55
N THR A 95 7.57 -5.50 1.79
CA THR A 95 6.98 -6.46 0.85
C THR A 95 7.27 -6.15 -0.62
N GLY A 96 7.56 -4.89 -0.95
CA GLY A 96 7.66 -4.41 -2.32
C GLY A 96 6.29 -4.09 -2.95
N GLU A 97 5.17 -4.16 -2.21
CA GLU A 97 3.85 -3.81 -2.72
C GLU A 97 3.80 -2.34 -3.17
N PRO A 98 3.36 -2.03 -4.42
CA PRO A 98 3.21 -0.66 -4.87
C PRO A 98 2.16 0.10 -4.06
N LEU A 99 2.51 1.28 -3.56
CA LEU A 99 1.65 2.08 -2.70
C LEU A 99 1.29 3.43 -3.30
N PHE A 100 2.30 4.20 -3.76
CA PHE A 100 2.09 5.55 -4.25
C PHE A 100 2.86 5.81 -5.55
N SER A 101 2.32 6.71 -6.38
CA SER A 101 2.96 7.19 -7.60
C SER A 101 3.54 8.59 -7.41
N SER A 102 4.65 8.89 -8.08
CA SER A 102 5.19 10.26 -8.15
C SER A 102 4.24 11.23 -8.85
N THR A 103 3.28 10.75 -9.64
CA THR A 103 2.24 11.58 -10.28
C THR A 103 1.23 12.14 -9.27
N ASP A 104 1.07 11.45 -8.14
CA ASP A 104 0.17 11.85 -7.05
C ASP A 104 0.91 12.51 -5.87
N LYS A 105 2.25 12.65 -5.97
CA LYS A 105 3.08 13.34 -4.99
C LYS A 105 3.04 14.85 -5.24
N TYR A 106 2.93 15.63 -4.18
CA TYR A 106 2.94 17.09 -4.27
C TYR A 106 3.86 17.72 -3.20
N GLU A 107 4.25 18.97 -3.43
CA GLU A 107 5.05 19.76 -2.48
C GLU A 107 4.15 20.17 -1.31
N SER A 108 4.52 19.76 -0.09
CA SER A 108 3.82 20.09 1.14
C SER A 108 4.79 20.63 2.18
N SER A 109 4.32 21.55 3.01
CA SER A 109 5.08 22.12 4.11
C SER A 109 5.25 21.18 5.31
N CYS A 110 4.72 19.94 5.25
CA CYS A 110 4.74 19.01 6.38
C CYS A 110 6.13 18.42 6.68
N GLY A 111 7.03 18.36 5.69
CA GLY A 111 8.39 17.84 5.85
C GLY A 111 8.51 16.31 5.70
N TRP A 112 7.49 15.64 5.20
CA TRP A 112 7.43 14.23 4.80
C TRP A 112 6.89 14.09 3.39
N PRO A 113 7.12 12.95 2.70
CA PRO A 113 6.44 12.66 1.44
C PRO A 113 4.93 12.81 1.57
N ALA A 114 4.33 13.64 0.72
CA ALA A 114 2.91 13.92 0.72
C ALA A 114 2.28 13.48 -0.62
N PHE A 115 1.23 12.66 -0.55
CA PHE A 115 0.52 12.15 -1.72
C PHE A 115 -0.96 12.47 -1.62
N THR A 116 -1.61 12.64 -2.79
CA THR A 116 -3.05 12.92 -2.87
C THR A 116 -3.91 11.66 -2.76
N LYS A 117 -3.34 10.51 -3.14
CA LYS A 117 -4.00 9.20 -3.10
C LYS A 117 -2.98 8.07 -3.24
N PRO A 118 -3.30 6.83 -2.83
CA PRO A 118 -2.54 5.63 -3.21
C PRO A 118 -2.75 5.29 -4.70
N ILE A 119 -1.90 4.40 -5.26
CA ILE A 119 -2.09 3.83 -6.61
C ILE A 119 -3.42 3.08 -6.69
N GLU A 120 -3.73 2.29 -5.68
CA GLU A 120 -5.02 1.63 -5.48
C GLU A 120 -5.44 1.73 -4.01
N GLU A 121 -6.69 2.13 -3.75
CA GLU A 121 -7.19 2.24 -2.37
C GLU A 121 -7.01 0.95 -1.56
N PRO A 122 -7.26 -0.26 -2.09
CA PRO A 122 -7.06 -1.49 -1.34
C PRO A 122 -5.60 -1.86 -1.05
N SER A 123 -4.59 -1.14 -1.56
CA SER A 123 -3.18 -1.38 -1.21
C SER A 123 -2.82 -0.87 0.18
N ILE A 124 -3.68 -0.07 0.78
CA ILE A 124 -3.52 0.48 2.13
C ILE A 124 -4.69 0.12 3.03
N VAL A 125 -4.47 0.21 4.34
CA VAL A 125 -5.48 0.04 5.39
C VAL A 125 -5.45 1.27 6.27
N GLU A 126 -6.62 1.86 6.52
CA GLU A 126 -6.79 3.02 7.37
C GLU A 126 -7.35 2.59 8.73
N LEU A 127 -6.73 3.04 9.82
CA LEU A 127 -7.09 2.69 11.19
C LEU A 127 -7.16 3.93 12.07
N GLU A 128 -8.11 3.99 12.98
CA GLU A 128 -8.15 5.07 13.97
C GLU A 128 -6.95 5.02 14.92
N ASP A 129 -6.27 6.14 15.08
CA ASP A 129 -5.12 6.32 15.98
C ASP A 129 -5.44 7.39 17.04
N PHE A 130 -5.50 6.98 18.31
CA PHE A 130 -5.71 7.85 19.46
C PHE A 130 -4.44 8.10 20.27
N SER A 131 -3.28 7.76 19.75
CA SER A 131 -1.99 7.96 20.42
C SER A 131 -1.71 9.45 20.68
N TYR A 132 -0.90 9.72 21.68
CA TYR A 132 -0.48 11.07 22.08
C TYR A 132 -1.63 12.04 22.36
N GLY A 133 -2.84 11.55 22.67
CA GLY A 133 -4.03 12.37 22.91
C GLY A 133 -4.58 13.07 21.67
N MET A 134 -4.17 12.64 20.48
CA MET A 134 -4.69 13.10 19.19
C MET A 134 -5.67 12.05 18.62
N HIS A 135 -6.56 12.51 17.74
CA HIS A 135 -7.36 11.61 16.91
C HIS A 135 -6.92 11.78 15.47
N ARG A 136 -6.35 10.73 14.91
CA ARG A 136 -5.81 10.69 13.55
C ARG A 136 -6.23 9.40 12.87
N ILE A 137 -6.01 9.30 11.56
CA ILE A 137 -6.17 8.06 10.82
C ILE A 137 -4.78 7.57 10.41
N GLU A 138 -4.36 6.46 11.00
CA GLU A 138 -3.13 5.76 10.64
C GLU A 138 -3.29 5.06 9.29
N VAL A 139 -2.24 5.13 8.45
CA VAL A 139 -2.15 4.42 7.19
C VAL A 139 -1.12 3.31 7.31
N ARG A 140 -1.53 2.08 6.95
CA ARG A 140 -0.68 0.90 6.92
C ARG A 140 -0.71 0.25 5.54
N SER A 141 0.37 -0.43 5.13
CA SER A 141 0.35 -1.25 3.92
C SER A 141 -0.51 -2.51 4.13
N ARG A 142 -1.26 -2.90 3.10
CA ARG A 142 -2.13 -4.09 3.13
C ARG A 142 -1.32 -5.37 3.35
N ALA A 143 -0.32 -5.61 2.52
CA ALA A 143 0.44 -6.86 2.54
C ALA A 143 1.41 -6.94 3.72
N GLY A 144 2.17 -5.87 3.99
CA GLY A 144 3.18 -5.83 5.04
C GLY A 144 2.64 -5.57 6.44
N ASN A 145 1.45 -4.98 6.54
CA ASN A 145 0.95 -4.36 7.76
C ASN A 145 1.99 -3.39 8.36
N SER A 146 2.78 -2.75 7.48
CA SER A 146 3.77 -1.76 7.85
C SER A 146 3.09 -0.45 8.18
N HIS A 147 3.46 0.18 9.30
CA HIS A 147 3.08 1.56 9.54
C HIS A 147 3.71 2.45 8.47
N LEU A 148 2.88 3.22 7.76
CA LEU A 148 3.34 4.14 6.72
C LEU A 148 3.35 5.59 7.20
N GLY A 149 2.32 6.00 7.89
CA GLY A 149 2.08 7.36 8.34
C GLY A 149 0.62 7.61 8.66
N HIS A 150 0.10 8.77 8.28
CA HIS A 150 -1.29 9.17 8.54
C HIS A 150 -1.90 9.87 7.32
N VAL A 151 -3.22 9.77 7.20
CA VAL A 151 -4.00 10.54 6.23
C VAL A 151 -4.72 11.69 6.95
N PHE A 152 -4.78 12.83 6.27
CA PHE A 152 -5.42 14.06 6.73
C PHE A 152 -6.39 14.56 5.67
N GLU A 153 -7.59 14.92 6.09
CA GLU A 153 -8.61 15.57 5.27
C GLU A 153 -8.53 17.10 5.41
N ASN A 154 -9.11 17.79 4.43
CA ASN A 154 -9.20 19.26 4.39
C ASN A 154 -7.82 19.96 4.40
N ASP A 155 -6.80 19.34 3.83
CA ASP A 155 -5.48 19.97 3.68
C ASP A 155 -5.53 21.02 2.56
N PRO A 156 -5.29 22.30 2.87
CA PRO A 156 -5.35 23.39 1.89
C PRO A 156 -4.19 23.36 0.86
N GLU A 157 -3.11 22.64 1.15
CA GLU A 157 -1.96 22.49 0.23
C GLU A 157 -2.20 21.36 -0.78
N SER A 158 -3.11 20.43 -0.46
CA SER A 158 -3.38 19.29 -1.33
C SER A 158 -4.32 19.67 -2.49
N PRO A 159 -4.03 19.23 -3.72
CA PRO A 159 -4.88 19.46 -4.89
C PRO A 159 -6.32 18.94 -4.75
N ASN A 160 -6.54 17.88 -3.96
CA ASN A 160 -7.87 17.28 -3.73
C ASN A 160 -8.35 17.40 -2.27
N GLY A 161 -7.60 18.12 -1.42
CA GLY A 161 -7.92 18.28 0.00
C GLY A 161 -7.53 17.09 0.88
N VAL A 162 -6.95 16.03 0.33
CA VAL A 162 -6.49 14.85 1.09
C VAL A 162 -4.97 14.77 1.08
N ARG A 163 -4.36 14.52 2.22
CA ARG A 163 -2.92 14.34 2.34
C ARG A 163 -2.60 13.02 3.02
N TYR A 164 -2.01 12.11 2.26
CA TYR A 164 -1.27 10.97 2.79
C TYR A 164 0.14 11.43 3.16
N CYS A 165 0.40 11.61 4.45
CA CYS A 165 1.69 12.04 5.00
C CYS A 165 2.46 10.79 5.44
N ILE A 166 3.44 10.38 4.64
CA ILE A 166 4.04 9.06 4.72
C ILE A 166 5.52 9.18 5.12
N ASN A 167 6.00 8.27 5.98
CA ASN A 167 7.40 8.19 6.35
C ASN A 167 8.24 7.66 5.17
N SER A 168 9.34 8.33 4.85
CA SER A 168 10.29 7.85 3.84
C SER A 168 10.87 6.47 4.20
N GLY A 169 11.14 6.25 5.48
CA GLY A 169 11.70 4.99 5.97
C GLY A 169 10.76 3.78 5.84
N SER A 170 9.47 4.00 5.54
CA SER A 170 8.53 2.92 5.21
C SER A 170 8.47 2.60 3.72
N LEU A 171 9.14 3.39 2.88
CA LEU A 171 9.08 3.34 1.44
C LEU A 171 10.42 2.94 0.81
N ARG A 172 10.35 2.33 -0.37
CA ARG A 172 11.43 2.22 -1.32
C ARG A 172 10.99 2.86 -2.64
N PHE A 173 11.81 3.73 -3.20
CA PHE A 173 11.54 4.31 -4.51
C PHE A 173 12.01 3.39 -5.64
N VAL A 174 11.19 3.23 -6.66
CA VAL A 174 11.52 2.53 -7.91
C VAL A 174 11.44 3.55 -9.05
N PRO A 175 12.58 3.91 -9.67
CA PRO A 175 12.61 4.83 -10.80
C PRO A 175 11.80 4.29 -11.98
N TYR A 176 11.16 5.19 -12.74
CA TYR A 176 10.36 4.82 -13.91
C TYR A 176 11.12 3.91 -14.90
N ASP A 177 12.38 4.21 -15.15
CA ASP A 177 13.21 3.46 -16.11
C ASP A 177 13.59 2.05 -15.60
N GLU A 178 13.44 1.79 -14.30
CA GLU A 178 13.73 0.50 -13.65
C GLU A 178 12.47 -0.33 -13.39
N MET A 179 11.28 0.26 -13.52
CA MET A 179 10.00 -0.39 -13.18
C MET A 179 9.78 -1.70 -13.93
N GLU A 180 10.10 -1.75 -15.24
CA GLU A 180 9.93 -2.97 -16.03
C GLU A 180 10.89 -4.07 -15.57
N ALA A 181 12.15 -3.72 -15.33
CA ALA A 181 13.17 -4.67 -14.87
C ALA A 181 12.91 -5.21 -13.47
N GLU A 182 12.28 -4.41 -12.59
CA GLU A 182 11.90 -4.80 -11.24
C GLU A 182 10.51 -5.46 -11.14
N GLY A 183 9.83 -5.69 -12.27
CA GLY A 183 8.55 -6.40 -12.30
C GLY A 183 7.31 -5.50 -12.16
N TYR A 184 7.46 -4.18 -12.16
CA TYR A 184 6.36 -3.21 -12.07
C TYR A 184 5.93 -2.64 -13.43
N GLY A 185 6.32 -3.30 -14.54
CA GLY A 185 5.99 -2.84 -15.90
C GLY A 185 4.50 -2.66 -16.17
N TYR A 186 3.64 -3.39 -15.46
CA TYR A 186 2.18 -3.27 -15.55
C TYR A 186 1.61 -1.95 -15.01
N LEU A 187 2.43 -1.12 -14.35
CA LEU A 187 2.06 0.20 -13.83
C LEU A 187 2.62 1.38 -14.66
N LEU A 188 3.27 1.11 -15.79
CA LEU A 188 3.88 2.17 -16.62
C LEU A 188 2.86 3.15 -17.18
N ASP A 189 1.63 2.70 -17.42
CA ASP A 189 0.52 3.53 -17.90
C ASP A 189 0.01 4.58 -16.88
N LEU A 190 0.42 4.50 -15.61
CA LEU A 190 0.19 5.57 -14.63
C LEU A 190 0.85 6.90 -15.03
N PHE A 191 1.78 6.85 -15.95
CA PHE A 191 2.63 7.97 -16.36
C PHE A 191 2.34 8.47 -17.78
N GLU A 192 1.34 7.90 -18.46
CA GLU A 192 0.84 8.34 -19.78
C GLU A 192 -0.25 9.39 -19.61
#